data_205fe38deca7769b1bc06a187f7964ef
#
_entry.id   205fe38deca7769b1bc06a187f7964ef
#
_cell.length_a   1.000
_cell.length_b   1.000
_cell.length_c   1.000
_cell.angle_alpha   90.00
_cell.angle_beta   90.00
_cell.angle_gamma   90.00
#
_symmetry.space_group_name_H-M   'P 1'
#
loop_
_entity.id
_entity.type
_entity.pdbx_description
1 polymer ?
#
loop_
_entity_poly.entity_id
_entity_poly.type
_entity_poly.pdbx_seq_one_letter_code
_entity_poly.pdbx_strand_id
1 'polypeptide(L)'
;MTLLILPIAMVYCELAPLFPRAGGELIYNTVGINKHIGFFSSWLIMAAWIAVPPSAVMAIVQWMFHVLHIKSSFLLIEGVALAALIGYCALSLQNVEIAGKIQLYMLMFAIGGCIVATIAFLFSGVWSFDNFKNFFYSQVGSHFGIPSWIIGMALLITPFFGFETVPHMGAQGDFPIKDSNKALLGSIVSCGIVYSLFFFGLGGMPVQSLVEEGGAAVNGFL
;
A
#
# COMPACT_ATOMS: atom_id res chain seq x y z
N MET A 1 -11.27 -2.97 6.22
CA MET A 1 -10.28 -3.75 5.48
C MET A 1 -9.34 -4.52 6.40
N THR A 2 -8.78 -3.91 7.43
CA THR A 2 -7.91 -4.55 8.43
C THR A 2 -8.47 -5.88 8.95
N LEU A 3 -9.76 -5.90 9.33
CA LEU A 3 -10.42 -7.12 9.83
C LEU A 3 -10.51 -8.25 8.80
N LEU A 4 -10.53 -7.93 7.50
CA LEU A 4 -10.57 -8.93 6.43
C LEU A 4 -9.19 -9.51 6.13
N ILE A 5 -8.12 -8.76 6.40
CA ILE A 5 -6.75 -9.20 6.16
C ILE A 5 -6.18 -9.99 7.34
N LEU A 6 -6.65 -9.71 8.57
CA LEU A 6 -6.19 -10.40 9.77
C LEU A 6 -6.25 -11.94 9.66
N PRO A 7 -7.34 -12.59 9.19
CA PRO A 7 -7.37 -14.04 9.02
C PRO A 7 -6.30 -14.54 8.06
N ILE A 8 -6.03 -13.80 6.96
CA ILE A 8 -4.99 -14.15 6.00
C ILE A 8 -3.62 -14.10 6.69
N ALA A 9 -3.35 -13.02 7.43
CA ALA A 9 -2.10 -12.88 8.19
C ALA A 9 -1.92 -13.99 9.24
N MET A 10 -2.99 -14.41 9.90
CA MET A 10 -2.94 -15.54 10.86
C MET A 10 -2.50 -16.83 10.18
N VAL A 11 -3.00 -17.11 8.96
CA VAL A 11 -2.54 -18.27 8.18
C VAL A 11 -1.03 -18.18 7.89
N TYR A 12 -0.52 -17.00 7.53
CA TYR A 12 0.92 -16.80 7.35
C TYR A 12 1.71 -17.00 8.65
N CYS A 13 1.17 -16.54 9.79
CA CYS A 13 1.78 -16.77 11.11
C CYS A 13 1.89 -18.25 11.48
N GLU A 14 0.95 -19.07 11.03
CA GLU A 14 0.98 -20.52 11.25
C GLU A 14 1.93 -21.23 10.28
N LEU A 15 1.94 -20.81 9.01
CA LEU A 15 2.75 -21.45 7.97
C LEU A 15 4.24 -21.09 8.05
N ALA A 16 4.58 -19.87 8.43
CA ALA A 16 5.97 -19.41 8.49
C ALA A 16 6.87 -20.28 9.42
N PRO A 17 6.44 -20.64 10.64
CA PRO A 17 7.21 -21.54 11.50
C PRO A 17 7.33 -22.98 10.99
N LEU A 18 6.33 -23.46 10.26
CA LEU A 18 6.32 -24.81 9.71
C LEU A 18 7.27 -24.95 8.52
N PHE A 19 7.47 -23.87 7.78
CA PHE A 19 8.32 -23.83 6.59
C PHE A 19 9.34 -22.69 6.68
N PRO A 20 10.36 -22.78 7.54
CA PRO A 20 11.35 -21.74 7.77
C PRO A 20 12.37 -21.65 6.61
N ARG A 21 11.87 -21.46 5.40
CA ARG A 21 12.67 -21.36 4.17
C ARG A 21 12.21 -20.18 3.35
N ALA A 22 13.14 -19.57 2.63
CA ALA A 22 12.78 -18.57 1.62
C ALA A 22 11.87 -19.19 0.56
N GLY A 23 10.83 -18.46 0.14
CA GLY A 23 9.92 -18.91 -0.92
C GLY A 23 8.43 -18.86 -0.55
N GLY A 24 8.07 -18.59 0.72
CA GLY A 24 6.69 -18.32 1.16
C GLY A 24 5.61 -19.09 0.41
N GLU A 25 4.80 -18.41 -0.40
CA GLU A 25 3.67 -18.98 -1.14
C GLU A 25 4.05 -20.12 -2.09
N LEU A 26 5.27 -20.10 -2.65
CA LEU A 26 5.75 -21.22 -3.46
C LEU A 26 5.72 -22.52 -2.65
N ILE A 27 6.26 -22.49 -1.45
CA ILE A 27 6.35 -23.65 -0.59
C ILE A 27 4.98 -24.02 -0.06
N TYR A 28 4.23 -23.03 0.46
CA TYR A 28 2.92 -23.24 1.06
C TYR A 28 1.94 -23.87 0.07
N ASN A 29 1.86 -23.34 -1.14
CA ASN A 29 0.96 -23.85 -2.17
C ASN A 29 1.46 -25.15 -2.80
N THR A 30 2.78 -25.34 -2.88
CA THR A 30 3.35 -26.62 -3.37
C THR A 30 3.03 -27.76 -2.43
N VAL A 31 3.17 -27.57 -1.12
CA VAL A 31 2.90 -28.58 -0.11
C VAL A 31 1.41 -28.75 0.16
N GLY A 32 0.66 -27.64 0.23
CA GLY A 32 -0.76 -27.66 0.55
C GLY A 32 -1.67 -28.11 -0.59
N ILE A 33 -1.25 -27.87 -1.85
CA ILE A 33 -2.10 -28.18 -3.02
C ILE A 33 -1.33 -29.06 -4.02
N ASN A 34 -0.42 -28.47 -4.79
CA ASN A 34 0.49 -29.20 -5.68
C ASN A 34 1.57 -28.26 -6.26
N LYS A 35 2.62 -28.87 -6.88
CA LYS A 35 3.76 -28.13 -7.45
C LYS A 35 3.40 -27.14 -8.58
N HIS A 36 2.36 -27.45 -9.37
CA HIS A 36 1.97 -26.60 -10.49
C HIS A 36 1.28 -25.34 -10.00
N ILE A 37 0.39 -25.46 -9.01
CA ILE A 37 -0.28 -24.30 -8.38
C ILE A 37 0.74 -23.49 -7.58
N GLY A 38 1.68 -24.13 -6.86
CA GLY A 38 2.76 -23.43 -6.17
C GLY A 38 3.60 -22.58 -7.12
N PHE A 39 4.03 -23.16 -8.25
CA PHE A 39 4.78 -22.41 -9.27
C PHE A 39 3.97 -21.26 -9.86
N PHE A 40 2.74 -21.53 -10.28
CA PHE A 40 1.89 -20.53 -10.93
C PHE A 40 1.55 -19.34 -10.01
N SER A 41 1.18 -19.62 -8.76
CA SER A 41 0.90 -18.58 -7.78
C SER A 41 2.12 -17.70 -7.49
N SER A 42 3.30 -18.31 -7.33
CA SER A 42 4.54 -17.56 -7.12
C SER A 42 4.94 -16.70 -8.30
N TRP A 43 4.70 -17.21 -9.51
CA TRP A 43 4.95 -16.44 -10.73
C TRP A 43 4.02 -15.22 -10.83
N LEU A 44 2.74 -15.38 -10.48
CA LEU A 44 1.78 -14.26 -10.42
C LEU A 44 2.18 -13.22 -9.38
N ILE A 45 2.60 -13.65 -8.19
CA ILE A 45 3.07 -12.75 -7.13
C ILE A 45 4.31 -11.99 -7.58
N MET A 46 5.27 -12.67 -8.19
CA MET A 46 6.46 -12.04 -8.75
C MET A 46 6.10 -10.99 -9.81
N ALA A 47 5.18 -11.31 -10.72
CA ALA A 47 4.71 -10.37 -11.74
C ALA A 47 4.04 -9.14 -11.09
N ALA A 48 3.23 -9.33 -10.05
CA ALA A 48 2.62 -8.24 -9.29
C ALA A 48 3.69 -7.35 -8.62
N TRP A 49 4.70 -7.94 -7.99
CA TRP A 49 5.81 -7.20 -7.36
C TRP A 49 6.68 -6.44 -8.36
N ILE A 50 6.77 -6.89 -9.60
CA ILE A 50 7.45 -6.13 -10.67
C ILE A 50 6.61 -4.94 -11.12
N ALA A 51 5.28 -5.05 -11.15
CA ALA A 51 4.39 -4.02 -11.65
C ALA A 51 4.07 -2.91 -10.62
N VAL A 52 3.98 -3.26 -9.32
CA VAL A 52 3.55 -2.33 -8.26
C VAL A 52 4.52 -1.15 -8.05
N PRO A 53 5.86 -1.34 -7.91
CA PRO A 53 6.75 -0.21 -7.67
C PRO A 53 6.74 0.85 -8.77
N PRO A 54 6.80 0.51 -10.07
CA PRO A 54 6.72 1.52 -11.12
C PRO A 54 5.42 2.33 -11.08
N SER A 55 4.27 1.68 -10.87
CA SER A 55 3.00 2.38 -10.80
C SER A 55 2.91 3.32 -9.61
N ALA A 56 3.43 2.91 -8.45
CA ALA A 56 3.48 3.75 -7.25
C ALA A 56 4.39 4.97 -7.45
N VAL A 57 5.58 4.77 -8.03
CA VAL A 57 6.51 5.87 -8.29
C VAL A 57 5.93 6.86 -9.30
N MET A 58 5.29 6.36 -10.37
CA MET A 58 4.59 7.23 -11.33
C MET A 58 3.52 8.08 -10.65
N ALA A 59 2.68 7.49 -9.82
CA ALA A 59 1.66 8.21 -9.07
C ALA A 59 2.26 9.30 -8.17
N ILE A 60 3.33 8.98 -7.43
CA ILE A 60 4.01 9.94 -6.55
C ILE A 60 4.58 11.12 -7.35
N VAL A 61 5.25 10.84 -8.47
CA VAL A 61 5.84 11.89 -9.34
C VAL A 61 4.74 12.78 -9.91
N GLN A 62 3.64 12.20 -10.37
CA GLN A 62 2.49 12.93 -10.88
C GLN A 62 1.94 13.89 -9.81
N TRP A 63 1.64 13.37 -8.62
CA TRP A 63 1.16 14.19 -7.51
C TRP A 63 2.15 15.27 -7.09
N MET A 64 3.44 14.98 -7.10
CA MET A 64 4.49 15.97 -6.80
C MET A 64 4.46 17.13 -7.79
N PHE A 65 4.39 16.85 -9.08
CA PHE A 65 4.31 17.90 -10.10
C PHE A 65 3.00 18.71 -9.99
N HIS A 66 1.90 18.04 -9.69
CA HIS A 66 0.62 18.71 -9.46
C HIS A 66 0.68 19.69 -8.28
N VAL A 67 1.17 19.25 -7.12
CA VAL A 67 1.30 20.08 -5.91
C VAL A 67 2.27 21.24 -6.10
N LEU A 68 3.34 21.02 -6.86
CA LEU A 68 4.33 22.07 -7.16
C LEU A 68 3.89 23.01 -8.31
N HIS A 69 2.70 22.79 -8.88
CA HIS A 69 2.18 23.55 -10.04
C HIS A 69 3.14 23.56 -11.24
N ILE A 70 3.95 22.52 -11.41
CA ILE A 70 4.89 22.39 -12.51
C ILE A 70 4.14 21.84 -13.73
N LYS A 71 4.10 22.63 -14.80
CA LYS A 71 3.62 22.12 -16.10
C LYS A 71 4.62 21.10 -16.61
N SER A 72 4.23 19.84 -16.64
CA SER A 72 5.10 18.75 -17.03
C SER A 72 4.58 18.08 -18.29
N SER A 73 5.52 17.70 -19.18
CA SER A 73 5.22 16.80 -20.27
C SER A 73 5.27 15.36 -19.77
N PHE A 74 4.56 14.47 -20.46
CA PHE A 74 4.57 13.05 -20.16
C PHE A 74 6.01 12.48 -20.08
N LEU A 75 6.88 12.84 -21.01
CA LEU A 75 8.30 12.43 -21.03
C LEU A 75 9.08 12.89 -19.79
N LEU A 76 8.78 14.07 -19.26
CA LEU A 76 9.45 14.57 -18.05
C LEU A 76 9.03 13.74 -16.82
N ILE A 77 7.75 13.42 -16.71
CA ILE A 77 7.24 12.57 -15.62
C ILE A 77 7.86 11.18 -15.68
N GLU A 78 7.87 10.56 -16.86
CA GLU A 78 8.50 9.26 -17.06
C GLU A 78 9.98 9.27 -16.74
N GLY A 79 10.70 10.31 -17.20
CA GLY A 79 12.13 10.47 -16.94
C GLY A 79 12.45 10.58 -15.44
N VAL A 80 11.68 11.38 -14.71
CA VAL A 80 11.85 11.52 -13.25
C VAL A 80 11.46 10.22 -12.52
N ALA A 81 10.38 9.56 -12.94
CA ALA A 81 9.97 8.29 -12.37
C ALA A 81 11.02 7.20 -12.61
N LEU A 82 11.58 7.13 -13.82
CA LEU A 82 12.66 6.18 -14.15
C LEU A 82 13.92 6.46 -13.32
N ALA A 83 14.32 7.72 -13.18
CA ALA A 83 15.46 8.09 -12.35
C ALA A 83 15.24 7.70 -10.87
N ALA A 84 14.04 7.91 -10.34
CA ALA A 84 13.68 7.50 -8.99
C ALA A 84 13.73 5.97 -8.83
N LEU A 85 13.23 5.20 -9.81
CA LEU A 85 13.29 3.74 -9.81
C LEU A 85 14.74 3.23 -9.85
N ILE A 86 15.60 3.82 -10.68
CA ILE A 86 17.02 3.47 -10.73
C ILE A 86 17.68 3.75 -9.38
N GLY A 87 17.40 4.91 -8.77
CA GLY A 87 17.88 5.24 -7.42
C GLY A 87 17.42 4.24 -6.37
N TYR A 88 16.16 3.82 -6.41
CA TYR A 88 15.60 2.80 -5.52
C TYR A 88 16.27 1.43 -5.73
N CYS A 89 16.48 1.02 -6.98
CA CYS A 89 17.22 -0.19 -7.29
C CYS A 89 18.66 -0.14 -6.77
N ALA A 90 19.35 0.99 -6.93
CA ALA A 90 20.70 1.18 -6.40
C ALA A 90 20.75 1.07 -4.86
N LEU A 91 19.72 1.59 -4.17
CA LEU A 91 19.58 1.44 -2.72
C LEU A 91 19.34 -0.03 -2.31
N SER A 92 18.59 -0.79 -3.10
CA SER A 92 18.33 -2.21 -2.83
C SER A 92 19.57 -3.10 -3.00
N LEU A 93 20.60 -2.64 -3.70
CA LEU A 93 21.88 -3.33 -3.83
C LEU A 93 22.79 -3.14 -2.60
N GLN A 94 22.42 -2.27 -1.68
CA GLN A 94 23.16 -2.06 -0.43
C GLN A 94 22.92 -3.23 0.53
N ASN A 95 23.71 -3.26 1.61
CA ASN A 95 23.54 -4.24 2.67
C ASN A 95 22.12 -4.17 3.27
N VAL A 96 21.54 -5.32 3.59
CA VAL A 96 20.18 -5.45 4.16
C VAL A 96 19.97 -4.55 5.37
N GLU A 97 21.00 -4.37 6.20
CA GLU A 97 20.94 -3.48 7.37
C GLU A 97 20.76 -2.01 6.98
N ILE A 98 21.49 -1.53 5.97
CA ILE A 98 21.39 -0.14 5.47
C ILE A 98 20.02 0.07 4.81
N ALA A 99 19.61 -0.85 3.95
CA ALA A 99 18.31 -0.80 3.30
C ALA A 99 17.17 -0.79 4.33
N GLY A 100 17.24 -1.62 5.36
CA GLY A 100 16.27 -1.67 6.46
C GLY A 100 16.19 -0.37 7.26
N LYS A 101 17.32 0.26 7.57
CA LYS A 101 17.34 1.56 8.25
C LYS A 101 16.69 2.66 7.39
N ILE A 102 17.00 2.71 6.11
CA ILE A 102 16.39 3.67 5.18
C ILE A 102 14.88 3.46 5.11
N GLN A 103 14.42 2.22 4.96
CA GLN A 103 13.00 1.90 4.94
C GLN A 103 12.30 2.30 6.25
N LEU A 104 12.93 2.11 7.39
CA LEU A 104 12.39 2.53 8.68
C LEU A 104 12.20 4.06 8.74
N TYR A 105 13.19 4.84 8.31
CA TYR A 105 13.06 6.30 8.26
C TYR A 105 11.96 6.75 7.29
N MET A 106 11.86 6.12 6.11
CA MET A 106 10.79 6.39 5.15
C MET A 106 9.42 6.05 5.73
N LEU A 107 9.30 4.94 6.44
CA LEU A 107 8.06 4.55 7.13
C LEU A 107 7.68 5.58 8.22
N MET A 108 8.62 6.00 9.05
CA MET A 108 8.36 7.02 10.08
C MET A 108 7.92 8.35 9.47
N PHE A 109 8.54 8.74 8.36
CA PHE A 109 8.15 9.93 7.61
C PHE A 109 6.72 9.79 7.03
N ALA A 110 6.38 8.64 6.46
CA ALA A 110 5.05 8.36 5.92
C ALA A 110 3.97 8.38 7.01
N ILE A 111 4.22 7.72 8.15
CA ILE A 111 3.29 7.73 9.30
C ILE A 111 3.13 9.14 9.83
N GLY A 112 4.23 9.88 10.02
CA GLY A 112 4.21 11.28 10.44
C GLY A 112 3.40 12.15 9.48
N GLY A 113 3.60 11.98 8.18
CA GLY A 113 2.83 12.67 7.14
C GLY A 113 1.32 12.36 7.21
N CYS A 114 0.94 11.10 7.40
CA CYS A 114 -0.46 10.72 7.59
C CYS A 114 -1.08 11.36 8.84
N ILE A 115 -0.35 11.41 9.94
CA ILE A 115 -0.83 12.04 11.19
C ILE A 115 -1.01 13.55 10.98
N VAL A 116 0.00 14.22 10.42
CA VAL A 116 -0.06 15.67 10.13
C VAL A 116 -1.21 15.98 9.19
N ALA A 117 -1.39 15.22 8.12
CA ALA A 117 -2.50 15.40 7.19
C ALA A 117 -3.86 15.18 7.88
N THR A 118 -3.99 14.16 8.72
CA THR A 118 -5.22 13.93 9.49
C THR A 118 -5.55 15.11 10.39
N ILE A 119 -4.56 15.63 11.11
CA ILE A 119 -4.72 16.82 11.95
C ILE A 119 -5.12 18.02 11.10
N ALA A 120 -4.46 18.25 9.97
CA ALA A 120 -4.77 19.34 9.05
C ALA A 120 -6.22 19.25 8.53
N PHE A 121 -6.71 18.05 8.17
CA PHE A 121 -8.10 17.86 7.77
C PHE A 121 -9.08 18.21 8.90
N LEU A 122 -8.84 17.69 10.11
CA LEU A 122 -9.72 17.95 11.25
C LEU A 122 -9.80 19.43 11.63
N PHE A 123 -8.71 20.17 11.48
CA PHE A 123 -8.63 21.59 11.80
C PHE A 123 -8.81 22.52 10.59
N SER A 124 -9.21 22.00 9.43
CA SER A 124 -9.38 22.78 8.21
C SER A 124 -10.54 23.81 8.25
N GLY A 125 -11.42 23.72 9.26
CA GLY A 125 -12.62 24.56 9.36
C GLY A 125 -13.78 24.17 8.43
N VAL A 126 -13.55 23.30 7.46
CA VAL A 126 -14.58 22.75 6.53
C VAL A 126 -14.94 21.29 6.85
N TRP A 127 -14.23 20.69 7.79
CA TRP A 127 -14.48 19.33 8.23
C TRP A 127 -15.82 19.22 8.97
N SER A 128 -16.68 18.28 8.57
CA SER A 128 -18.00 18.10 9.18
C SER A 128 -18.40 16.63 9.18
N PHE A 129 -19.09 16.20 10.24
CA PHE A 129 -19.73 14.88 10.28
C PHE A 129 -20.83 14.70 9.24
N ASP A 130 -21.42 15.79 8.75
CA ASP A 130 -22.47 15.74 7.71
C ASP A 130 -21.93 15.20 6.38
N ASN A 131 -20.64 15.38 6.11
CA ASN A 131 -19.99 14.86 4.91
C ASN A 131 -19.95 13.33 4.90
N PHE A 132 -19.98 12.66 6.06
CA PHE A 132 -20.07 11.19 6.15
C PHE A 132 -21.39 10.63 5.66
N LYS A 133 -22.47 11.41 5.63
CA LYS A 133 -23.76 10.96 5.09
C LYS A 133 -23.65 10.63 3.60
N ASN A 134 -22.74 11.29 2.89
CA ASN A 134 -22.48 11.07 1.48
C ASN A 134 -21.39 10.04 1.21
N PHE A 135 -20.76 9.50 2.24
CA PHE A 135 -19.65 8.54 2.11
C PHE A 135 -20.05 7.25 1.37
N PHE A 136 -21.27 6.81 1.50
CA PHE A 136 -21.81 5.66 0.78
C PHE A 136 -22.43 6.02 -0.58
N TYR A 137 -22.59 7.31 -0.88
CA TYR A 137 -23.06 7.80 -2.16
C TYR A 137 -21.88 8.05 -3.07
N SER A 138 -21.58 7.13 -3.94
CA SER A 138 -20.66 7.40 -5.04
C SER A 138 -21.44 8.08 -6.17
N GLN A 139 -20.96 9.24 -6.62
CA GLN A 139 -21.41 9.86 -7.87
C GLN A 139 -20.91 9.07 -9.10
N VAL A 140 -19.91 8.23 -8.91
CA VAL A 140 -19.46 7.28 -9.92
C VAL A 140 -20.45 6.13 -9.91
N GLY A 141 -21.32 6.06 -10.90
CA GLY A 141 -22.36 5.05 -11.00
C GLY A 141 -21.83 3.63 -10.85
N SER A 142 -22.71 2.70 -10.46
CA SER A 142 -22.37 1.29 -10.33
C SER A 142 -21.84 0.76 -11.66
N HIS A 143 -20.52 0.53 -11.75
CA HIS A 143 -19.95 -0.20 -12.86
C HIS A 143 -20.34 -1.67 -12.75
N PHE A 144 -20.97 -2.21 -13.77
CA PHE A 144 -21.44 -3.62 -13.82
C PHE A 144 -22.42 -4.03 -12.71
N GLY A 145 -23.21 -3.08 -12.15
CA GLY A 145 -24.16 -3.37 -11.08
C GLY A 145 -23.52 -3.64 -9.71
N ILE A 146 -22.22 -3.49 -9.58
CA ILE A 146 -21.51 -3.62 -8.30
C ILE A 146 -21.55 -2.28 -7.56
N PRO A 147 -22.04 -2.24 -6.30
CA PRO A 147 -22.02 -1.01 -5.51
C PRO A 147 -20.60 -0.44 -5.38
N SER A 148 -20.47 0.87 -5.52
CA SER A 148 -19.19 1.58 -5.52
C SER A 148 -18.38 1.37 -4.24
N TRP A 149 -19.04 1.16 -3.10
CA TRP A 149 -18.36 0.88 -1.83
C TRP A 149 -17.59 -0.47 -1.86
N ILE A 150 -18.08 -1.48 -2.60
CA ILE A 150 -17.38 -2.76 -2.78
C ILE A 150 -16.11 -2.54 -3.59
N ILE A 151 -16.18 -1.72 -4.66
CA ILE A 151 -15.02 -1.35 -5.46
C ILE A 151 -14.01 -0.58 -4.60
N GLY A 152 -14.47 0.38 -3.79
CA GLY A 152 -13.63 1.10 -2.84
C GLY A 152 -12.95 0.17 -1.83
N MET A 153 -13.68 -0.81 -1.29
CA MET A 153 -13.08 -1.82 -0.40
C MET A 153 -12.01 -2.66 -1.11
N ALA A 154 -12.22 -3.03 -2.37
CA ALA A 154 -11.23 -3.77 -3.14
C ALA A 154 -9.95 -2.94 -3.38
N LEU A 155 -10.08 -1.63 -3.63
CA LEU A 155 -8.93 -0.72 -3.74
C LEU A 155 -8.19 -0.54 -2.42
N LEU A 156 -8.90 -0.53 -1.29
CA LEU A 156 -8.32 -0.38 0.05
C LEU A 156 -7.51 -1.61 0.52
N ILE A 157 -7.45 -2.70 -0.24
CA ILE A 157 -6.56 -3.82 0.06
C ILE A 157 -5.10 -3.49 -0.32
N THR A 158 -4.92 -2.67 -1.35
CA THR A 158 -3.59 -2.36 -1.91
C THR A 158 -2.61 -1.79 -0.88
N PRO A 159 -2.98 -0.85 0.01
CA PRO A 159 -2.08 -0.32 1.03
C PRO A 159 -1.61 -1.35 2.07
N PHE A 160 -2.26 -2.51 2.14
CA PHE A 160 -1.86 -3.59 3.05
C PHE A 160 -0.93 -4.62 2.40
N PHE A 161 -0.70 -4.55 1.10
CA PHE A 161 0.27 -5.43 0.45
C PHE A 161 1.66 -5.20 1.03
N GLY A 162 2.41 -6.28 1.17
CA GLY A 162 3.76 -6.27 1.71
C GLY A 162 3.91 -7.05 3.03
N PHE A 163 2.83 -7.33 3.77
CA PHE A 163 2.91 -8.13 4.99
C PHE A 163 3.39 -9.55 4.71
N GLU A 164 3.10 -10.09 3.54
CA GLU A 164 3.53 -11.39 3.06
C GLU A 164 5.05 -11.49 2.86
N THR A 165 5.76 -10.36 2.78
CA THR A 165 7.22 -10.37 2.65
C THR A 165 7.93 -10.78 3.95
N VAL A 166 7.29 -10.62 5.10
CA VAL A 166 7.88 -10.97 6.40
C VAL A 166 8.27 -12.45 6.47
N PRO A 167 7.42 -13.41 6.11
CA PRO A 167 7.81 -14.82 6.04
C PRO A 167 8.91 -15.12 5.02
N HIS A 168 8.95 -14.40 3.90
CA HIS A 168 10.01 -14.56 2.89
C HIS A 168 11.39 -14.18 3.43
N MET A 169 11.45 -13.17 4.30
CA MET A 169 12.68 -12.71 4.93
C MET A 169 13.08 -13.52 6.16
N GLY A 170 12.21 -14.37 6.67
CA GLY A 170 12.46 -15.16 7.87
C GLY A 170 13.68 -16.09 7.79
N ALA A 171 14.08 -16.50 6.58
CA ALA A 171 15.30 -17.27 6.34
C ALA A 171 16.58 -16.41 6.26
N GLN A 172 16.45 -15.08 6.15
CA GLN A 172 17.57 -14.15 6.02
C GLN A 172 17.82 -13.34 7.29
N GLY A 173 16.84 -13.33 8.20
CA GLY A 173 16.90 -12.58 9.46
C GLY A 173 17.41 -13.45 10.62
N ASP A 174 18.29 -12.89 11.41
CA ASP A 174 18.80 -13.51 12.65
C ASP A 174 17.88 -13.15 13.84
N PHE A 175 16.57 -13.46 13.70
CA PHE A 175 15.57 -13.20 14.73
C PHE A 175 14.67 -14.43 14.97
N PRO A 176 14.14 -14.59 16.19
CA PRO A 176 13.25 -15.69 16.53
C PRO A 176 11.96 -15.67 15.70
N ILE A 177 11.51 -16.81 15.19
CA ILE A 177 10.28 -16.93 14.40
C ILE A 177 9.06 -16.35 15.12
N LYS A 178 9.01 -16.45 16.46
CA LYS A 178 7.94 -15.85 17.27
C LYS A 178 7.86 -14.32 17.12
N ASP A 179 8.98 -13.65 16.89
CA ASP A 179 9.02 -12.21 16.70
C ASP A 179 8.58 -11.83 15.27
N SER A 180 8.81 -12.69 14.29
CA SER A 180 8.24 -12.55 12.94
C SER A 180 6.70 -12.49 12.99
N ASN A 181 6.05 -13.39 13.75
CA ASN A 181 4.59 -13.41 13.88
C ASN A 181 4.06 -12.13 14.56
N LYS A 182 4.76 -11.64 15.60
CA LYS A 182 4.41 -10.37 16.24
C LYS A 182 4.59 -9.18 15.31
N ALA A 183 5.68 -9.18 14.53
CA ALA A 183 5.93 -8.14 13.53
C ALA A 183 4.84 -8.12 12.47
N LEU A 184 4.43 -9.28 11.96
CA LEU A 184 3.40 -9.41 10.93
C LEU A 184 2.04 -8.93 11.42
N LEU A 185 1.56 -9.44 12.56
CA LEU A 185 0.27 -9.01 13.12
C LEU A 185 0.31 -7.55 13.58
N GLY A 186 1.42 -7.14 14.21
CA GLY A 186 1.63 -5.77 14.66
C GLY A 186 1.64 -4.77 13.51
N SER A 187 2.25 -5.10 12.38
CA SER A 187 2.26 -4.23 11.20
C SER A 187 0.86 -4.02 10.63
N ILE A 188 0.05 -5.08 10.50
CA ILE A 188 -1.31 -4.98 9.99
C ILE A 188 -2.21 -4.15 10.91
N VAL A 189 -2.10 -4.36 12.22
CA VAL A 189 -2.89 -3.60 13.20
C VAL A 189 -2.48 -2.13 13.20
N SER A 190 -1.17 -1.83 13.24
CA SER A 190 -0.68 -0.44 13.23
C SER A 190 -0.99 0.28 11.93
N CYS A 191 -0.81 -0.36 10.77
CA CYS A 191 -1.24 0.20 9.48
C CYS A 191 -2.76 0.43 9.46
N GLY A 192 -3.53 -0.53 9.98
CA GLY A 192 -4.98 -0.40 10.08
C GLY A 192 -5.43 0.80 10.91
N ILE A 193 -4.76 1.07 12.03
CA ILE A 193 -5.04 2.25 12.87
C ILE A 193 -4.69 3.54 12.10
N VAL A 194 -3.48 3.63 11.53
CA VAL A 194 -3.02 4.83 10.82
C VAL A 194 -3.93 5.13 9.63
N TYR A 195 -4.26 4.13 8.81
CA TYR A 195 -5.15 4.32 7.67
C TYR A 195 -6.57 4.67 8.10
N SER A 196 -7.09 4.07 9.17
CA SER A 196 -8.42 4.41 9.68
C SER A 196 -8.49 5.86 10.15
N LEU A 197 -7.46 6.35 10.83
CA LEU A 197 -7.37 7.74 11.25
C LEU A 197 -7.27 8.69 10.06
N PHE A 198 -6.44 8.36 9.08
CA PHE A 198 -6.28 9.16 7.87
C PHE A 198 -7.60 9.26 7.07
N PHE A 199 -8.24 8.11 6.82
CA PHE A 199 -9.52 8.09 6.10
C PHE A 199 -10.67 8.70 6.89
N PHE A 200 -10.62 8.66 8.22
CA PHE A 200 -11.56 9.40 9.07
C PHE A 200 -11.40 10.92 8.87
N GLY A 201 -10.17 11.43 8.91
CA GLY A 201 -9.90 12.83 8.62
C GLY A 201 -10.35 13.25 7.22
N LEU A 202 -10.00 12.45 6.21
CA LEU A 202 -10.35 12.67 4.82
C LEU A 202 -11.87 12.62 4.59
N GLY A 203 -12.58 11.65 5.19
CA GLY A 203 -14.02 11.44 5.00
C GLY A 203 -14.90 12.57 5.51
N GLY A 204 -14.42 13.39 6.45
CA GLY A 204 -15.11 14.61 6.90
C GLY A 204 -14.90 15.84 6.02
N MET A 205 -14.07 15.75 4.98
CA MET A 205 -13.85 16.82 4.00
C MET A 205 -15.00 16.86 2.97
N PRO A 206 -15.31 18.04 2.37
CA PRO A 206 -16.31 18.13 1.30
C PRO A 206 -15.88 17.26 0.10
N VAL A 207 -16.74 16.33 -0.31
CA VAL A 207 -16.46 15.42 -1.42
C VAL A 207 -16.13 16.16 -2.71
N GLN A 208 -16.78 17.29 -2.93
CA GLN A 208 -16.63 18.08 -4.15
C GLN A 208 -15.20 18.63 -4.33
N SER A 209 -14.58 19.12 -3.25
CA SER A 209 -13.19 19.59 -3.31
C SER A 209 -12.20 18.44 -3.55
N LEU A 210 -12.45 17.27 -2.96
CA LEU A 210 -11.61 16.10 -3.16
C LEU A 210 -11.67 15.54 -4.59
N VAL A 211 -12.85 15.57 -5.20
CA VAL A 211 -13.06 15.13 -6.58
C VAL A 211 -12.45 16.11 -7.57
N GLU A 212 -12.61 17.41 -7.34
CA GLU A 212 -12.04 18.46 -8.20
C GLU A 212 -10.50 18.40 -8.19
N GLU A 213 -9.90 18.29 -7.02
CA GLU A 213 -8.44 18.19 -6.89
C GLU A 213 -7.90 16.85 -7.45
N GLY A 214 -8.56 15.74 -7.12
CA GLY A 214 -8.20 14.44 -7.66
C GLY A 214 -8.39 14.35 -9.18
N GLY A 215 -9.48 14.90 -9.69
CA GLY A 215 -9.76 14.99 -11.12
C GLY A 215 -8.77 15.89 -11.87
N ALA A 216 -8.39 17.01 -11.29
CA ALA A 216 -7.39 17.91 -11.86
C ALA A 216 -6.02 17.26 -11.94
N ALA A 217 -5.63 16.47 -10.92
CA ALA A 217 -4.39 15.73 -10.95
C ALA A 217 -4.35 14.68 -12.06
N VAL A 218 -5.45 13.96 -12.30
CA VAL A 218 -5.54 12.93 -13.35
C VAL A 218 -5.70 13.57 -14.74
N ASN A 219 -6.57 14.57 -14.90
CA ASN A 219 -6.84 15.20 -16.19
C ASN A 219 -5.67 16.06 -16.71
N GLY A 220 -4.74 16.46 -15.84
CA GLY A 220 -3.51 17.13 -16.25
C GLY A 220 -2.54 16.23 -17.03
N PHE A 221 -2.85 14.92 -17.18
CA PHE A 221 -2.04 13.91 -17.86
C PHE A 221 -2.68 13.31 -19.11
N LEU A 222 -3.94 13.65 -19.39
CA LEU A 222 -4.64 13.33 -20.66
C LEU A 222 -4.55 14.50 -21.63
#